data_d9f5d0c345caf81ff786caa0e5c66e7b
#
_entry.id   d9f5d0c345caf81ff786caa0e5c66e7b
#
_cell.length_a   1.000
_cell.length_b   1.000
_cell.length_c   1.000
_cell.angle_alpha   90.00
_cell.angle_beta   90.00
_cell.angle_gamma   90.00
#
_symmetry.space_group_name_H-M   'P 1'
#
loop_
_entity.id
_entity.type
_entity.pdbx_description
1 polymer ?
#
loop_
_entity_poly.entity_id
_entity_poly.type
_entity_poly.pdbx_seq_one_letter_code
_entity_poly.pdbx_strand_id
1 'polypeptide(L)'
;MTESKEFLSYLLKGDRVACMDVVNQLLDATVSVEDIYEYVIRKSLYEVGDLWEAGKITVASEHLASSIAESVLNELYLKVLTDVKIEKKAVIGCVPNEYHQIGVRMVSDIFEKNGWTVFFLGANVPVSDFIDSGFR
;
A
#
# COMPACT_ATOMS: atom_id res chain seq x y z
N MET A 1 16.84 -1.72 -6.90
CA MET A 1 16.33 -1.58 -8.27
C MET A 1 16.36 -0.10 -8.67
N THR A 2 16.65 0.19 -9.92
CA THR A 2 16.65 1.56 -10.46
C THR A 2 15.25 2.19 -10.32
N GLU A 3 14.22 1.40 -10.56
CA GLU A 3 12.80 1.78 -10.52
C GLU A 3 12.35 2.26 -9.14
N SER A 4 12.85 1.64 -8.07
CA SER A 4 12.58 2.09 -6.70
C SER A 4 13.13 3.50 -6.44
N LYS A 5 14.32 3.79 -6.94
CA LYS A 5 14.92 5.14 -6.82
C LYS A 5 14.17 6.17 -7.65
N GLU A 6 13.74 5.78 -8.82
CA GLU A 6 12.96 6.62 -9.72
C GLU A 6 11.58 6.92 -9.11
N PHE A 7 10.88 5.91 -8.62
CA PHE A 7 9.61 6.06 -7.92
C PHE A 7 9.75 6.98 -6.69
N LEU A 8 10.77 6.77 -5.86
CA LEU A 8 11.07 7.65 -4.72
C LEU A 8 11.28 9.11 -5.16
N SER A 9 12.04 9.32 -6.23
CA SER A 9 12.27 10.68 -6.75
C SER A 9 10.96 11.37 -7.12
N TYR A 10 10.04 10.66 -7.77
CA TYR A 10 8.73 11.21 -8.13
C TYR A 10 7.81 11.41 -6.91
N LEU A 11 7.85 10.50 -5.92
CA LEU A 11 7.15 10.70 -4.65
C LEU A 11 7.57 12.01 -3.98
N LEU A 12 8.88 12.26 -3.88
CA LEU A 12 9.42 13.46 -3.24
C LEU A 12 9.12 14.74 -4.03
N LYS A 13 8.93 14.66 -5.32
CA LYS A 13 8.50 15.77 -6.19
C LYS A 13 6.98 15.99 -6.16
N GLY A 14 6.21 15.08 -5.59
CA GLY A 14 4.76 15.12 -5.64
C GLY A 14 4.16 14.77 -7.01
N ASP A 15 4.91 14.06 -7.86
CA ASP A 15 4.48 13.70 -9.22
C ASP A 15 3.77 12.34 -9.22
N ARG A 16 2.46 12.39 -8.99
CA ARG A 16 1.59 11.21 -8.97
C ARG A 16 1.57 10.47 -10.31
N VAL A 17 1.52 11.20 -11.40
CA VAL A 17 1.44 10.62 -12.75
C VAL A 17 2.71 9.83 -13.05
N ALA A 18 3.88 10.42 -12.81
CA ALA A 18 5.14 9.73 -13.01
C ALA A 18 5.30 8.51 -12.10
N CYS A 19 4.82 8.57 -10.85
CA CYS A 19 4.79 7.39 -9.97
C CYS A 19 3.97 6.25 -10.58
N MET A 20 2.80 6.56 -11.13
CA MET A 20 1.95 5.56 -11.77
C MET A 20 2.56 5.02 -13.07
N ASP A 21 3.25 5.86 -13.83
CA ASP A 21 3.94 5.45 -15.05
C ASP A 21 5.04 4.42 -14.75
N VAL A 22 5.83 4.62 -13.69
CA VAL A 22 6.83 3.62 -13.24
C VAL A 22 6.16 2.29 -12.94
N VAL A 23 5.06 2.30 -12.21
CA VAL A 23 4.33 1.09 -11.85
C VAL A 23 3.74 0.39 -13.08
N ASN A 24 3.17 1.16 -14.01
CA ASN A 24 2.63 0.60 -15.26
C ASN A 24 3.73 -0.05 -16.12
N GLN A 25 4.90 0.57 -16.23
CA GLN A 25 6.05 0.00 -16.93
C GLN A 25 6.48 -1.35 -16.31
N LEU A 26 6.49 -1.44 -14.98
CA LEU A 26 6.81 -2.69 -14.28
C LEU A 26 5.76 -3.78 -14.55
N LEU A 27 4.49 -3.43 -14.54
CA LEU A 27 3.41 -4.36 -14.87
C LEU A 27 3.50 -4.84 -16.33
N ASP A 28 3.79 -3.94 -17.25
CA ASP A 28 3.99 -4.27 -18.67
C ASP A 28 5.20 -5.19 -18.87
N ALA A 29 6.23 -5.05 -18.04
CA ALA A 29 7.37 -5.94 -17.96
C ALA A 29 7.10 -7.24 -17.18
N THR A 30 5.85 -7.51 -16.84
CA THR A 30 5.40 -8.72 -16.11
C THR A 30 5.96 -8.88 -14.69
N VAL A 31 6.38 -7.78 -14.07
CA VAL A 31 6.76 -7.79 -12.65
C VAL A 31 5.49 -8.02 -11.81
N SER A 32 5.58 -8.92 -10.84
CA SER A 32 4.44 -9.24 -9.98
C SER A 32 4.02 -8.05 -9.10
N VAL A 33 2.74 -7.98 -8.73
CA VAL A 33 2.24 -6.95 -7.81
C VAL A 33 2.94 -7.07 -6.45
N GLU A 34 3.22 -8.29 -5.99
CA GLU A 34 3.95 -8.55 -4.75
C GLU A 34 5.35 -7.91 -4.77
N ASP A 35 6.06 -8.06 -5.89
CA ASP A 35 7.38 -7.48 -6.06
C ASP A 35 7.33 -5.94 -6.15
N ILE A 36 6.32 -5.40 -6.81
CA ILE A 36 6.08 -3.95 -6.84
C ILE A 36 5.81 -3.43 -5.43
N TYR A 37 4.98 -4.11 -4.65
CA TYR A 37 4.69 -3.75 -3.26
C TYR A 37 5.95 -3.77 -2.40
N GLU A 38 6.71 -4.87 -2.46
CA GLU A 38 7.88 -5.09 -1.59
C GLU A 38 9.07 -4.21 -1.98
N TYR A 39 9.44 -4.21 -3.27
CA TYR A 39 10.71 -3.63 -3.71
C TYR A 39 10.60 -2.20 -4.25
N VAL A 40 9.40 -1.72 -4.55
CA VAL A 40 9.19 -0.36 -5.04
C VAL A 40 8.45 0.49 -4.01
N ILE A 41 7.21 0.15 -3.70
CA ILE A 41 6.36 1.00 -2.85
C ILE A 41 6.84 0.99 -1.39
N ARG A 42 6.93 -0.20 -0.78
CA ARG A 42 7.36 -0.34 0.61
C ARG A 42 8.74 0.28 0.83
N LYS A 43 9.70 -0.09 0.00
CA LYS A 43 11.07 0.42 0.10
C LYS A 43 11.13 1.95 0.00
N SER A 44 10.41 2.53 -0.95
CA SER A 44 10.37 3.99 -1.12
C SER A 44 9.74 4.69 0.09
N LEU A 45 8.68 4.12 0.67
CA LEU A 45 8.04 4.70 1.85
C LEU A 45 8.93 4.62 3.09
N TYR A 46 9.73 3.56 3.26
CA TYR A 46 10.73 3.51 4.32
C TYR A 46 11.78 4.61 4.15
N GLU A 47 12.28 4.81 2.92
CA GLU A 47 13.24 5.88 2.65
C GLU A 47 12.64 7.28 2.88
N VAL A 48 11.37 7.49 2.55
CA VAL A 48 10.63 8.73 2.90
C VAL A 48 10.59 8.93 4.41
N GLY A 49 10.28 7.87 5.17
CA GLY A 49 10.29 7.91 6.64
C GLY A 49 11.64 8.26 7.22
N ASP A 50 12.71 7.64 6.72
CA ASP A 50 14.08 7.91 7.14
C ASP A 50 14.49 9.37 6.85
N LEU A 51 14.10 9.91 5.70
CA LEU A 51 14.36 11.31 5.34
C LEU A 51 13.61 12.27 6.25
N TRP A 52 12.37 11.97 6.60
CA TRP A 52 11.60 12.76 7.54
C TRP A 52 12.18 12.71 8.95
N GLU A 53 12.54 11.54 9.45
CA GLU A 53 13.14 11.35 10.78
C GLU A 53 14.49 12.08 10.87
N ALA A 54 15.26 12.08 9.79
CA ALA A 54 16.51 12.83 9.69
C ALA A 54 16.33 14.35 9.50
N GLY A 55 15.11 14.85 9.44
CA GLY A 55 14.80 16.26 9.24
C GLY A 55 15.14 16.78 7.84
N LYS A 56 15.31 15.90 6.87
CA LYS A 56 15.65 16.26 5.47
C LYS A 56 14.44 16.63 4.63
N ILE A 57 13.25 16.23 5.04
CA ILE A 57 11.98 16.61 4.45
C ILE A 57 11.00 17.01 5.53
N THR A 58 9.97 17.77 5.16
CA THR A 58 8.92 18.19 6.08
C THR A 58 7.87 17.10 6.28
N VAL A 59 7.07 17.20 7.35
CA VAL A 59 5.90 16.33 7.54
C VAL A 59 4.89 16.46 6.38
N ALA A 60 4.78 17.67 5.81
CA ALA A 60 3.93 17.87 4.63
C ALA A 60 4.41 17.07 3.42
N SER A 61 5.71 17.00 3.21
CA SER A 61 6.31 16.19 2.13
C SER A 61 6.09 14.69 2.37
N GLU A 62 6.23 14.24 3.62
CA GLU A 62 5.92 12.85 4.01
C GLU A 62 4.45 12.51 3.76
N HIS A 63 3.52 13.37 4.18
CA HIS A 63 2.09 13.17 3.95
C HIS A 63 1.73 13.16 2.46
N LEU A 64 2.35 14.03 1.67
CA LEU A 64 2.15 14.04 0.22
C LEU A 64 2.62 12.73 -0.41
N ALA A 65 3.80 12.24 -0.03
CA ALA A 65 4.33 10.97 -0.52
C ALA A 65 3.41 9.79 -0.16
N SER A 66 2.94 9.74 1.09
CA SER A 66 1.99 8.71 1.54
C SER A 66 0.67 8.77 0.78
N SER A 67 0.14 9.96 0.55
CA SER A 67 -1.10 10.17 -0.24
C SER A 67 -0.95 9.70 -1.69
N ILE A 68 0.20 9.96 -2.31
CA ILE A 68 0.49 9.48 -3.66
C ILE A 68 0.59 7.96 -3.68
N ALA A 69 1.30 7.37 -2.72
CA ALA A 69 1.40 5.91 -2.60
C ALA A 69 0.03 5.26 -2.46
N GLU A 70 -0.87 5.82 -1.65
CA GLU A 70 -2.25 5.34 -1.53
C GLU A 70 -3.03 5.43 -2.84
N SER A 71 -2.83 6.50 -3.61
CA SER A 71 -3.42 6.63 -4.95
C SER A 71 -2.94 5.54 -5.90
N VAL A 72 -1.64 5.22 -5.88
CA VAL A 72 -1.05 4.14 -6.67
C VAL A 72 -1.63 2.79 -6.26
N LEU A 73 -1.78 2.54 -4.96
CA LEU A 73 -2.43 1.32 -4.45
C LEU A 73 -3.88 1.20 -4.89
N ASN A 74 -4.62 2.30 -4.95
CA ASN A 74 -6.00 2.31 -5.45
C ASN A 74 -6.07 1.86 -6.91
N GLU A 75 -5.16 2.32 -7.75
CA GLU A 75 -5.06 1.90 -9.15
C GLU A 75 -4.66 0.42 -9.28
N LEU A 76 -3.69 -0.02 -8.47
CA LEU A 76 -3.23 -1.40 -8.45
C LEU A 76 -4.28 -2.37 -7.94
N TYR A 77 -5.15 -1.95 -7.04
CA TYR A 77 -6.19 -2.78 -6.46
C TYR A 77 -7.05 -3.48 -7.51
N LEU A 78 -7.41 -2.78 -8.58
CA LEU A 78 -8.19 -3.35 -9.68
C LEU A 78 -7.46 -4.49 -10.42
N LYS A 79 -6.13 -4.52 -10.31
CA LYS A 79 -5.27 -5.54 -10.94
C LYS A 79 -5.02 -6.74 -10.03
N VAL A 80 -5.26 -6.63 -8.73
CA VAL A 80 -5.12 -7.75 -7.77
C VAL A 80 -6.43 -8.53 -7.60
N LEU A 81 -7.56 -7.96 -8.00
CA LEU A 81 -8.84 -8.64 -7.92
C LEU A 81 -8.86 -9.92 -8.75
N THR A 82 -9.44 -10.97 -8.19
CA THR A 82 -9.63 -12.25 -8.87
C THR A 82 -11.08 -12.69 -8.77
N ASP A 83 -11.58 -13.32 -9.84
CA ASP A 83 -12.90 -13.96 -9.84
C ASP A 83 -12.86 -15.35 -9.19
N VAL A 84 -11.66 -15.91 -9.01
CA VAL A 84 -11.47 -17.20 -8.35
C VAL A 84 -11.44 -16.99 -6.85
N LYS A 85 -12.57 -17.27 -6.19
CA LYS A 85 -12.71 -17.13 -4.73
C LYS A 85 -12.56 -18.47 -4.04
N ILE A 86 -11.97 -18.43 -2.83
CA ILE A 86 -11.94 -19.56 -1.89
C ILE A 86 -12.86 -19.24 -0.71
N GLU A 87 -13.30 -20.28 0.01
CA GLU A 87 -14.20 -20.13 1.17
C GLU A 87 -13.43 -19.70 2.44
N LYS A 88 -12.66 -18.59 2.32
CA LYS A 88 -11.93 -18.01 3.45
C LYS A 88 -12.19 -16.51 3.53
N LYS A 89 -12.33 -16.04 4.74
CA LYS A 89 -12.55 -14.63 5.04
C LYS A 89 -11.48 -14.13 6.00
N ALA A 90 -11.13 -12.87 5.87
CA ALA A 90 -10.22 -12.18 6.78
C ALA A 90 -10.77 -10.79 7.10
N VAL A 91 -10.60 -10.39 8.34
CA VAL A 91 -10.82 -9.01 8.79
C VAL A 91 -9.45 -8.45 9.12
N ILE A 92 -9.05 -7.40 8.43
CA ILE A 92 -7.72 -6.83 8.51
C ILE A 92 -7.80 -5.34 8.83
N GLY A 93 -7.02 -4.90 9.80
CA GLY A 93 -6.96 -3.50 10.18
C GLY A 93 -5.79 -3.23 11.11
N CYS A 94 -5.64 -1.97 11.52
CA CYS A 94 -4.60 -1.55 12.45
C CYS A 94 -5.16 -1.48 13.88
N VAL A 95 -4.34 -1.87 14.85
CA VAL A 95 -4.66 -1.79 16.28
C VAL A 95 -4.94 -0.34 16.72
N PRO A 96 -5.57 -0.12 17.90
CA PRO A 96 -5.79 1.22 18.42
C PRO A 96 -4.50 2.05 18.44
N ASN A 97 -4.62 3.32 18.06
CA ASN A 97 -3.54 4.31 17.95
C ASN A 97 -2.50 4.04 16.83
N GLU A 98 -2.70 3.04 16.00
CA GLU A 98 -1.90 2.87 14.77
C GLU A 98 -2.62 3.49 13.57
N TYR A 99 -2.03 4.54 13.02
CA TYR A 99 -2.59 5.30 11.90
C TYR A 99 -1.92 5.02 10.55
N HIS A 100 -0.82 4.26 10.54
CA HIS A 100 -0.10 3.88 9.33
C HIS A 100 -0.72 2.62 8.71
N GLN A 101 -1.60 2.80 7.75
CA GLN A 101 -2.40 1.71 7.19
C GLN A 101 -1.90 1.15 5.86
N ILE A 102 -0.91 1.79 5.20
CA ILE A 102 -0.48 1.41 3.84
C ILE A 102 0.08 -0.02 3.80
N GLY A 103 0.95 -0.38 4.75
CA GLY A 103 1.52 -1.73 4.84
C GLY A 103 0.45 -2.79 5.05
N VAL A 104 -0.47 -2.55 5.97
CA VAL A 104 -1.59 -3.46 6.26
C VAL A 104 -2.52 -3.59 5.06
N ARG A 105 -2.72 -2.52 4.31
CA ARG A 105 -3.49 -2.53 3.08
C ARG A 105 -2.84 -3.39 2.00
N MET A 106 -1.52 -3.29 1.82
CA MET A 106 -0.80 -4.15 0.87
C MET A 106 -0.94 -5.63 1.23
N VAL A 107 -0.88 -5.97 2.52
CA VAL A 107 -1.17 -7.34 3.00
C VAL A 107 -2.60 -7.76 2.64
N SER A 108 -3.57 -6.89 2.88
CA SER A 108 -4.98 -7.13 2.54
C SER A 108 -5.17 -7.43 1.05
N ASP A 109 -4.53 -6.65 0.18
CA ASP A 109 -4.59 -6.84 -1.26
C ASP A 109 -4.03 -8.21 -1.70
N ILE A 110 -2.96 -8.67 -1.04
CA ILE A 110 -2.38 -10.00 -1.33
C ILE A 110 -3.33 -11.13 -0.92
N PHE A 111 -4.04 -11.00 0.21
CA PHE A 111 -5.09 -11.95 0.56
C PHE A 111 -6.19 -11.99 -0.50
N GLU A 112 -6.66 -10.85 -0.96
CA GLU A 112 -7.70 -10.78 -2.01
C GLU A 112 -7.20 -11.37 -3.34
N LYS A 113 -5.97 -11.09 -3.73
CA LYS A 113 -5.35 -11.67 -4.93
C LYS A 113 -5.34 -13.20 -4.89
N ASN A 114 -5.22 -13.77 -3.70
CA ASN A 114 -5.26 -15.22 -3.48
C ASN A 114 -6.66 -15.78 -3.22
N GLY A 115 -7.70 -15.01 -3.49
CA GLY A 115 -9.09 -15.46 -3.49
C GLY A 115 -9.82 -15.31 -2.15
N TRP A 116 -9.19 -14.78 -1.12
CA TRP A 116 -9.86 -14.50 0.16
C TRP A 116 -10.89 -13.39 0.02
N THR A 117 -11.97 -13.48 0.77
CA THR A 117 -12.86 -12.33 0.99
C THR A 117 -12.32 -11.53 2.16
N VAL A 118 -11.92 -10.28 1.91
CA VAL A 118 -11.27 -9.42 2.91
C VAL A 118 -12.16 -8.24 3.26
N PHE A 119 -12.29 -7.99 4.56
CA PHE A 119 -12.90 -6.79 5.11
C PHE A 119 -11.78 -5.92 5.70
N PHE A 120 -11.36 -4.92 4.94
CA PHE A 120 -10.29 -4.02 5.34
C PHE A 120 -10.85 -2.85 6.15
N LEU A 121 -10.51 -2.78 7.43
CA LEU A 121 -11.03 -1.77 8.37
C LEU A 121 -10.16 -0.52 8.46
N GLY A 122 -8.91 -0.59 8.00
CA GLY A 122 -8.01 0.56 8.01
C GLY A 122 -7.38 0.85 9.37
N ALA A 123 -7.10 2.14 9.60
CA ALA A 123 -6.35 2.62 10.76
C ALA A 123 -7.20 2.68 12.04
N ASN A 124 -6.52 2.54 13.18
CA ASN A 124 -7.07 2.84 14.50
C ASN A 124 -8.41 2.15 14.81
N VAL A 125 -8.42 0.81 14.77
CA VAL A 125 -9.64 0.03 15.03
C VAL A 125 -9.63 -0.53 16.45
N PRO A 126 -10.71 -0.34 17.25
CA PRO A 126 -10.83 -0.97 18.56
C PRO A 126 -10.76 -2.49 18.45
N VAL A 127 -10.08 -3.15 19.40
CA VAL A 127 -9.91 -4.61 19.40
C VAL A 127 -11.24 -5.34 19.42
N SER A 128 -12.22 -4.84 20.18
CA SER A 128 -13.57 -5.41 20.24
C SER A 128 -14.26 -5.46 18.87
N ASP A 129 -13.98 -4.49 17.99
CA ASP A 129 -14.62 -4.42 16.69
C ASP A 129 -14.09 -5.49 15.73
N PHE A 130 -12.86 -5.95 15.91
CA PHE A 130 -12.36 -7.13 15.19
C PHE A 130 -13.10 -8.41 15.58
N ILE A 131 -13.43 -8.55 16.87
CA ILE A 131 -14.12 -9.73 17.41
C ILE A 131 -15.59 -9.72 17.02
N ASP A 132 -16.25 -8.56 17.15
CA ASP A 132 -17.69 -8.36 16.94
C ASP A 132 -18.01 -7.79 15.56
N SER A 133 -17.11 -7.94 14.60
CA SER A 133 -17.23 -7.30 13.29
C SER A 133 -18.50 -7.65 12.49
N GLY A 134 -19.22 -8.72 12.85
CA GLY A 134 -20.40 -9.16 12.11
C GLY A 134 -20.12 -9.72 10.72
N PHE A 135 -18.86 -9.81 10.31
CA PHE A 135 -18.43 -10.38 9.03
C PHE A 135 -18.26 -11.90 9.10
N ARG A 136 -19.23 -12.57 9.71
CA ARG A 136 -19.20 -14.04 9.91
C ARG A 136 -19.75 -14.80 8.73
#